data_23c0fa047a9f506aeb277895393c71a2
#
_entry.id   23c0fa047a9f506aeb277895393c71a2
#
_cell.length_a   1.000
_cell.length_b   1.000
_cell.length_c   1.000
_cell.angle_alpha   90.00
_cell.angle_beta   90.00
_cell.angle_gamma   90.00
#
_symmetry.space_group_name_H-M   'P 1'
#
loop_
_entity.id
_entity.type
_entity.pdbx_description
1 polymer ?
#
loop_
_entity_poly.entity_id
_entity_poly.type
_entity_poly.pdbx_seq_one_letter_code
_entity_poly.pdbx_strand_id
1 'polypeptide(L)'
;MSGAETSNGWLLETRSLTKRFGGLVAVDDLPLAIRSGEIRGLIGPNGSGKTTTVNLLSGLYRADAGEVRLAGERIDRLRPHEITARGVARTFQTPKVFGSMTVMENVLLPALAELGREGHRPMREIRDRARRLLELVTLDGHRHAPAKELSGGQGMLLQIARGLMVHPMRLFLMDEPFAGVHPTIKDTIMETILRMNRTEGVTFLIVSHEMATLRRLCRRVSVMHEGKLIAEGSFEEVANHALVLEAYLGR
;
A
#
# COMPACT_ATOMS: atom_id res chain seq x y z
N MET A 1 8.92 0.90 -24.18
CA MET A 1 7.79 1.68 -24.71
C MET A 1 6.67 0.70 -25.02
N SER A 2 5.64 0.71 -24.32
CA SER A 2 4.24 0.37 -24.59
C SER A 2 3.54 0.36 -23.24
N GLY A 3 3.03 1.53 -22.82
CA GLY A 3 2.04 1.58 -21.77
C GLY A 3 0.80 0.86 -22.29
N ALA A 4 0.47 -0.29 -21.70
CA ALA A 4 -0.85 -0.86 -21.85
C ALA A 4 -1.84 0.17 -21.27
N GLU A 5 -2.46 0.97 -22.13
CA GLU A 5 -3.61 1.79 -21.80
C GLU A 5 -4.67 0.85 -21.26
N THR A 6 -4.96 0.98 -19.97
CA THR A 6 -6.05 0.28 -19.33
C THR A 6 -7.34 0.77 -20.00
N SER A 7 -8.13 -0.11 -20.58
CA SER A 7 -9.33 0.20 -21.36
C SER A 7 -10.40 1.02 -20.61
N ASN A 8 -10.17 1.37 -19.32
CA ASN A 8 -11.08 2.13 -18.45
C ASN A 8 -10.38 3.10 -17.47
N GLY A 9 -9.06 3.29 -17.53
CA GLY A 9 -8.32 4.18 -16.60
C GLY A 9 -8.18 3.67 -15.16
N TRP A 10 -8.64 2.43 -14.86
CA TRP A 10 -8.50 1.79 -13.57
C TRP A 10 -7.18 1.05 -13.47
N LEU A 11 -6.40 1.29 -12.40
CA LEU A 11 -5.19 0.53 -12.10
C LEU A 11 -5.51 -0.74 -11.34
N LEU A 12 -6.34 -0.64 -10.30
CA LEU A 12 -6.78 -1.77 -9.48
C LEU A 12 -8.30 -1.89 -9.56
N GLU A 13 -8.78 -3.09 -9.79
CA GLU A 13 -10.20 -3.43 -9.73
C GLU A 13 -10.40 -4.74 -8.97
N THR A 14 -11.44 -4.80 -8.14
CA THR A 14 -11.95 -6.05 -7.59
C THR A 14 -13.38 -6.26 -8.05
N ARG A 15 -13.76 -7.52 -8.29
CA ARG A 15 -15.12 -7.90 -8.65
C ARG A 15 -15.55 -9.05 -7.77
N SER A 16 -16.62 -8.83 -7.03
CA SER A 16 -17.22 -9.81 -6.09
C SER A 16 -16.18 -10.49 -5.18
N LEU A 17 -15.16 -9.69 -4.75
CA LEU A 17 -14.06 -10.22 -3.96
C LEU A 17 -14.56 -10.67 -2.58
N THR A 18 -14.40 -11.96 -2.28
CA THR A 18 -14.92 -12.56 -1.05
C THR A 18 -13.86 -13.37 -0.34
N LYS A 19 -13.82 -13.25 1.02
CA LYS A 19 -12.95 -14.03 1.90
C LYS A 19 -13.67 -14.47 3.15
N ARG A 20 -13.57 -15.77 3.44
CA ARG A 20 -14.16 -16.40 4.62
C ARG A 20 -13.07 -17.02 5.49
N PHE A 21 -13.26 -16.98 6.79
CA PHE A 21 -12.45 -17.71 7.77
C PHE A 21 -13.41 -18.51 8.65
N GLY A 22 -13.55 -19.82 8.37
CA GLY A 22 -14.60 -20.64 8.98
C GLY A 22 -15.98 -20.04 8.69
N GLY A 23 -16.75 -19.75 9.73
CA GLY A 23 -18.08 -19.13 9.62
C GLY A 23 -18.07 -17.61 9.41
N LEU A 24 -16.92 -16.93 9.58
CA LEU A 24 -16.81 -15.49 9.46
C LEU A 24 -16.56 -15.08 8.00
N VAL A 25 -17.40 -14.20 7.46
CA VAL A 25 -17.16 -13.54 6.17
C VAL A 25 -16.42 -12.23 6.43
N ALA A 26 -15.11 -12.24 6.21
CA ALA A 26 -14.25 -11.08 6.51
C ALA A 26 -14.23 -10.03 5.38
N VAL A 27 -14.47 -10.45 4.13
CA VAL A 27 -14.69 -9.59 2.96
C VAL A 27 -15.83 -10.24 2.17
N ASP A 28 -16.85 -9.47 1.84
CA ASP A 28 -18.08 -9.95 1.22
C ASP A 28 -18.42 -9.08 0.00
N ASP A 29 -18.32 -9.69 -1.18
CA ASP A 29 -18.67 -9.07 -2.47
C ASP A 29 -18.09 -7.66 -2.68
N LEU A 30 -16.80 -7.46 -2.35
CA LEU A 30 -16.15 -6.15 -2.35
C LEU A 30 -15.85 -5.65 -3.77
N PRO A 31 -16.51 -4.57 -4.25
CA PRO A 31 -16.22 -3.90 -5.50
C PRO A 31 -15.32 -2.67 -5.23
N LEU A 32 -14.02 -2.81 -5.36
CA LEU A 32 -13.07 -1.70 -5.18
C LEU A 32 -12.41 -1.36 -6.50
N ALA A 33 -12.42 -0.09 -6.90
CA ALA A 33 -11.77 0.39 -8.11
C ALA A 33 -10.94 1.64 -7.81
N ILE A 34 -9.64 1.63 -8.19
CA ILE A 34 -8.68 2.71 -7.94
C ILE A 34 -8.03 3.13 -9.26
N ARG A 35 -8.01 4.43 -9.54
CA ARG A 35 -7.40 4.97 -10.75
C ARG A 35 -5.88 5.01 -10.63
N SER A 36 -5.20 4.96 -11.77
CA SER A 36 -3.74 5.19 -11.81
C SER A 36 -3.41 6.58 -11.27
N GLY A 37 -2.38 6.68 -10.41
CA GLY A 37 -1.95 7.92 -9.78
C GLY A 37 -2.90 8.43 -8.67
N GLU A 38 -3.88 7.65 -8.24
CA GLU A 38 -4.76 8.01 -7.15
C GLU A 38 -4.14 7.71 -5.78
N ILE A 39 -4.38 8.58 -4.78
CA ILE A 39 -4.17 8.28 -3.37
C ILE A 39 -5.55 8.03 -2.76
N ARG A 40 -5.87 6.75 -2.47
CA ARG A 40 -7.15 6.30 -1.93
C ARG A 40 -7.01 5.93 -0.47
N GLY A 41 -7.90 6.46 0.37
CA GLY A 41 -8.06 5.98 1.74
C GLY A 41 -9.03 4.80 1.83
N LEU A 42 -8.74 3.81 2.65
CA LEU A 42 -9.65 2.72 3.01
C LEU A 42 -9.90 2.80 4.52
N ILE A 43 -11.11 3.18 4.90
CA ILE A 43 -11.51 3.45 6.27
C ILE A 43 -12.64 2.54 6.72
N GLY A 44 -12.92 2.51 8.01
CA GLY A 44 -13.99 1.69 8.60
C GLY A 44 -13.66 1.27 10.03
N PRO A 45 -14.62 0.77 10.79
CA PRO A 45 -14.42 0.27 12.16
C PRO A 45 -13.41 -0.87 12.22
N ASN A 46 -12.94 -1.20 13.42
CA ASN A 46 -12.14 -2.41 13.64
C ASN A 46 -12.96 -3.64 13.26
N GLY A 47 -12.32 -4.62 12.60
CA GLY A 47 -13.01 -5.82 12.13
C GLY A 47 -13.78 -5.66 10.81
N SER A 48 -13.82 -4.47 10.19
CA SER A 48 -14.56 -4.26 8.93
C SER A 48 -13.95 -4.92 7.69
N GLY A 49 -12.78 -5.59 7.79
CA GLY A 49 -12.18 -6.33 6.67
C GLY A 49 -11.04 -5.62 5.94
N LYS A 50 -10.62 -4.40 6.35
CA LYS A 50 -9.58 -3.60 5.67
C LYS A 50 -8.24 -4.32 5.50
N THR A 51 -7.65 -4.83 6.58
CA THR A 51 -6.38 -5.58 6.54
C THR A 51 -6.53 -6.87 5.74
N THR A 52 -7.69 -7.54 5.83
CA THR A 52 -7.99 -8.73 5.01
C THR A 52 -8.00 -8.36 3.52
N THR A 53 -8.60 -7.22 3.16
CA THR A 53 -8.58 -6.69 1.79
C THR A 53 -7.15 -6.44 1.30
N VAL A 54 -6.32 -5.76 2.10
CA VAL A 54 -4.89 -5.56 1.75
C VAL A 54 -4.15 -6.89 1.59
N ASN A 55 -4.44 -7.89 2.41
CA ASN A 55 -3.85 -9.23 2.31
C ASN A 55 -4.28 -9.94 1.02
N LEU A 56 -5.53 -9.80 0.59
CA LEU A 56 -6.03 -10.34 -0.68
C LEU A 56 -5.36 -9.64 -1.89
N LEU A 57 -5.29 -8.31 -1.88
CA LEU A 57 -4.69 -7.52 -2.95
C LEU A 57 -3.19 -7.79 -3.13
N SER A 58 -2.50 -8.15 -2.05
CA SER A 58 -1.07 -8.48 -2.06
C SER A 58 -0.76 -9.97 -2.22
N GLY A 59 -1.80 -10.83 -2.35
CA GLY A 59 -1.66 -12.27 -2.51
C GLY A 59 -1.24 -13.05 -1.26
N LEU A 60 -1.23 -12.41 -0.07
CA LEU A 60 -1.00 -13.12 1.19
C LEU A 60 -2.16 -14.04 1.55
N TYR A 61 -3.38 -13.64 1.18
CA TYR A 61 -4.55 -14.51 1.24
C TYR A 61 -5.08 -14.77 -0.17
N ARG A 62 -5.57 -15.97 -0.40
CA ARG A 62 -6.34 -16.30 -1.59
C ARG A 62 -7.80 -15.96 -1.35
N ALA A 63 -8.44 -15.35 -2.34
CA ALA A 63 -9.88 -15.14 -2.34
C ALA A 63 -10.61 -16.48 -2.44
N ASP A 64 -11.76 -16.57 -1.79
CA ASP A 64 -12.65 -17.73 -1.90
C ASP A 64 -13.61 -17.56 -3.09
N ALA A 65 -13.93 -16.31 -3.47
CA ALA A 65 -14.66 -15.97 -4.68
C ALA A 65 -14.24 -14.60 -5.22
N GLY A 66 -14.61 -14.31 -6.47
CA GLY A 66 -14.31 -13.05 -7.14
C GLY A 66 -12.94 -13.02 -7.79
N GLU A 67 -12.50 -11.81 -8.15
CA GLU A 67 -11.20 -11.59 -8.79
C GLU A 67 -10.59 -10.24 -8.42
N VAL A 68 -9.27 -10.15 -8.53
CA VAL A 68 -8.49 -8.90 -8.44
C VAL A 68 -7.76 -8.70 -9.76
N ARG A 69 -7.88 -7.50 -10.33
CA ARG A 69 -7.17 -7.09 -11.55
C ARG A 69 -6.26 -5.90 -11.28
N LEU A 70 -5.05 -5.97 -11.82
CA LEU A 70 -4.08 -4.86 -11.84
C LEU A 70 -3.82 -4.50 -13.30
N ALA A 71 -4.15 -3.27 -13.69
CA ALA A 71 -4.04 -2.81 -15.07
C ALA A 71 -4.70 -3.78 -16.08
N GLY A 72 -5.88 -4.32 -15.73
CA GLY A 72 -6.62 -5.29 -16.52
C GLY A 72 -6.16 -6.75 -16.39
N GLU A 73 -4.96 -7.02 -15.89
CA GLU A 73 -4.44 -8.37 -15.68
C GLU A 73 -4.98 -8.96 -14.37
N ARG A 74 -5.46 -10.19 -14.40
CA ARG A 74 -5.92 -10.90 -13.20
C ARG A 74 -4.75 -11.35 -12.33
N ILE A 75 -4.74 -10.97 -11.04
CA ILE A 75 -3.61 -11.22 -10.12
C ILE A 75 -3.98 -12.04 -8.88
N ASP A 76 -5.24 -12.31 -8.57
CA ASP A 76 -5.70 -13.01 -7.36
C ASP A 76 -5.21 -14.46 -7.25
N ARG A 77 -4.72 -15.05 -8.35
CA ARG A 77 -4.17 -16.41 -8.38
C ARG A 77 -2.65 -16.46 -8.29
N LEU A 78 -2.00 -15.31 -8.34
CA LEU A 78 -0.55 -15.17 -8.33
C LEU A 78 0.00 -15.25 -6.89
N ARG A 79 1.25 -15.68 -6.78
CA ARG A 79 1.99 -15.65 -5.51
C ARG A 79 2.43 -14.22 -5.18
N PRO A 80 2.67 -13.86 -3.89
CA PRO A 80 3.06 -12.50 -3.51
C PRO A 80 4.23 -11.92 -4.30
N HIS A 81 5.28 -12.70 -4.56
CA HIS A 81 6.43 -12.22 -5.34
C HIS A 81 6.11 -11.99 -6.81
N GLU A 82 5.14 -12.71 -7.39
CA GLU A 82 4.69 -12.48 -8.77
C GLU A 82 3.84 -11.21 -8.86
N ILE A 83 3.06 -10.90 -7.82
CA ILE A 83 2.31 -9.65 -7.69
C ILE A 83 3.28 -8.48 -7.50
N THR A 84 4.32 -8.65 -6.66
CA THR A 84 5.38 -7.65 -6.48
C THR A 84 6.10 -7.37 -7.79
N ALA A 85 6.42 -8.40 -8.59
CA ALA A 85 7.05 -8.24 -9.91
C ALA A 85 6.19 -7.44 -10.92
N ARG A 86 4.87 -7.29 -10.65
CA ARG A 86 3.95 -6.46 -11.43
C ARG A 86 3.82 -5.03 -10.91
N GLY A 87 4.60 -4.69 -9.89
CA GLY A 87 4.67 -3.34 -9.36
C GLY A 87 3.77 -3.07 -8.16
N VAL A 88 3.40 -4.09 -7.40
CA VAL A 88 2.66 -3.94 -6.14
C VAL A 88 3.61 -4.11 -4.97
N ALA A 89 3.73 -3.08 -4.14
CA ALA A 89 4.40 -3.16 -2.84
C ALA A 89 3.40 -3.02 -1.69
N ARG A 90 3.81 -3.42 -0.49
CA ARG A 90 3.01 -3.22 0.72
C ARG A 90 3.86 -2.91 1.93
N THR A 91 3.26 -2.18 2.90
CA THR A 91 3.74 -2.13 4.27
C THR A 91 2.96 -3.11 5.16
N PHE A 92 3.53 -3.39 6.33
CA PHE A 92 2.85 -4.09 7.42
C PHE A 92 2.70 -3.12 8.58
N GLN A 93 1.66 -3.25 9.36
CA GLN A 93 1.39 -2.43 10.53
C GLN A 93 2.59 -2.43 11.51
N THR A 94 3.17 -3.62 11.77
CA THR A 94 4.46 -3.73 12.45
C THR A 94 5.56 -3.83 11.41
N PRO A 95 6.56 -2.93 11.39
CA PRO A 95 7.62 -2.94 10.40
C PRO A 95 8.35 -4.29 10.31
N LYS A 96 8.39 -4.87 9.13
CA LYS A 96 9.10 -6.13 8.84
C LYS A 96 10.42 -5.79 8.15
N VAL A 97 11.46 -5.54 8.96
CA VAL A 97 12.82 -5.26 8.47
C VAL A 97 13.78 -6.41 8.82
N PHE A 98 14.82 -6.56 8.03
CA PHE A 98 15.90 -7.53 8.31
C PHE A 98 16.89 -6.90 9.27
N GLY A 99 16.72 -7.14 10.56
CA GLY A 99 17.43 -6.44 11.64
C GLY A 99 18.95 -6.60 11.62
N SER A 100 19.48 -7.74 11.15
CA SER A 100 20.91 -8.00 11.02
C SER A 100 21.57 -7.35 9.80
N MET A 101 20.75 -6.92 8.82
CA MET A 101 21.22 -6.21 7.64
C MET A 101 21.27 -4.71 7.91
N THR A 102 22.13 -4.01 7.20
CA THR A 102 22.15 -2.54 7.22
C THR A 102 20.88 -1.96 6.62
N VAL A 103 20.61 -0.69 6.92
CA VAL A 103 19.50 0.07 6.33
C VAL A 103 19.59 0.07 4.79
N MET A 104 20.78 0.29 4.22
CA MET A 104 21.00 0.25 2.77
C MET A 104 20.73 -1.13 2.19
N GLU A 105 21.21 -2.20 2.80
CA GLU A 105 20.95 -3.57 2.33
C GLU A 105 19.46 -3.90 2.34
N ASN A 106 18.72 -3.48 3.38
CA ASN A 106 17.27 -3.63 3.42
C ASN A 106 16.58 -2.97 2.21
N VAL A 107 16.97 -1.75 1.86
CA VAL A 107 16.39 -1.02 0.72
C VAL A 107 16.72 -1.69 -0.60
N LEU A 108 17.91 -2.26 -0.75
CA LEU A 108 18.36 -2.90 -1.99
C LEU A 108 17.67 -4.25 -2.28
N LEU A 109 17.12 -4.95 -1.27
CA LEU A 109 16.57 -6.30 -1.41
C LEU A 109 15.57 -6.48 -2.57
N PRO A 110 14.57 -5.60 -2.80
CA PRO A 110 13.65 -5.79 -3.92
C PRO A 110 14.33 -5.75 -5.28
N ALA A 111 15.34 -4.90 -5.43
CA ALA A 111 16.07 -4.77 -6.68
C ALA A 111 17.02 -5.96 -6.94
N LEU A 112 17.53 -6.59 -5.88
CA LEU A 112 18.34 -7.81 -6.01
C LEU A 112 17.51 -8.98 -6.58
N ALA A 113 16.22 -9.02 -6.32
CA ALA A 113 15.31 -10.01 -6.90
C ALA A 113 15.09 -9.82 -8.42
N GLU A 114 15.49 -8.68 -9.00
CA GLU A 114 15.47 -8.40 -10.44
C GLU A 114 16.75 -8.86 -11.14
N LEU A 115 17.85 -9.08 -10.40
CA LEU A 115 19.13 -9.48 -10.97
C LEU A 115 18.99 -10.83 -11.68
N GLY A 116 19.54 -10.92 -12.88
CA GLY A 116 19.43 -12.09 -13.74
C GLY A 116 18.18 -12.12 -14.65
N ARG A 117 17.29 -11.14 -14.54
CA ARG A 117 16.20 -10.94 -15.51
C ARG A 117 16.70 -10.12 -16.70
N GLU A 118 16.16 -10.40 -17.87
CA GLU A 118 16.43 -9.62 -19.08
C GLU A 118 15.99 -8.15 -18.86
N GLY A 119 16.85 -7.19 -19.18
CA GLY A 119 16.56 -5.76 -18.99
C GLY A 119 16.67 -5.25 -17.55
N HIS A 120 17.33 -5.96 -16.63
CA HIS A 120 17.56 -5.45 -15.26
C HIS A 120 18.37 -4.14 -15.26
N ARG A 121 18.08 -3.28 -14.29
CA ARG A 121 18.78 -2.00 -14.13
C ARG A 121 20.24 -2.21 -13.70
N PRO A 122 21.18 -1.38 -14.20
CA PRO A 122 22.57 -1.41 -13.73
C PRO A 122 22.66 -1.19 -12.22
N MET A 123 23.55 -1.89 -11.55
CA MET A 123 23.73 -1.82 -10.09
C MET A 123 23.99 -0.39 -9.59
N ARG A 124 24.66 0.43 -10.41
CA ARG A 124 24.88 1.85 -10.09
C ARG A 124 23.53 2.60 -9.95
N GLU A 125 22.65 2.47 -10.92
CA GLU A 125 21.32 3.11 -10.90
C GLU A 125 20.47 2.63 -9.73
N ILE A 126 20.55 1.33 -9.41
CA ILE A 126 19.87 0.72 -8.25
C ILE A 126 20.36 1.37 -6.96
N ARG A 127 21.68 1.50 -6.77
CA ARG A 127 22.26 2.13 -5.57
C ARG A 127 21.95 3.61 -5.49
N ASP A 128 22.00 4.34 -6.60
CA ASP A 128 21.67 5.77 -6.64
C ASP A 128 20.18 5.98 -6.30
N ARG A 129 19.28 5.11 -6.79
CA ARG A 129 17.86 5.14 -6.40
C ARG A 129 17.67 4.83 -4.91
N ALA A 130 18.34 3.81 -4.39
CA ALA A 130 18.25 3.45 -2.98
C ALA A 130 18.69 4.61 -2.08
N ARG A 131 19.79 5.30 -2.45
CA ARG A 131 20.26 6.46 -1.71
C ARG A 131 19.24 7.61 -1.74
N ARG A 132 18.71 7.96 -2.93
CA ARG A 132 17.66 9.00 -3.03
C ARG A 132 16.42 8.66 -2.21
N LEU A 133 16.03 7.39 -2.13
CA LEU A 133 14.90 6.98 -1.29
C LEU A 133 15.24 7.09 0.19
N LEU A 134 16.46 6.76 0.63
CA LEU A 134 16.90 6.96 2.00
C LEU A 134 16.98 8.45 2.38
N GLU A 135 17.43 9.31 1.47
CA GLU A 135 17.39 10.77 1.65
C GLU A 135 15.94 11.26 1.79
N LEU A 136 15.03 10.77 0.94
CA LEU A 136 13.61 11.12 0.95
C LEU A 136 12.93 10.77 2.28
N VAL A 137 13.25 9.62 2.85
CA VAL A 137 12.71 9.16 4.14
C VAL A 137 13.60 9.55 5.34
N THR A 138 14.56 10.45 5.17
CA THR A 138 15.46 10.96 6.22
C THR A 138 16.31 9.89 6.93
N LEU A 139 16.64 8.79 6.25
CA LEU A 139 17.43 7.68 6.78
C LEU A 139 18.84 7.55 6.18
N ASP A 140 19.28 8.47 5.29
CA ASP A 140 20.61 8.36 4.65
C ASP A 140 21.74 8.38 5.66
N GLY A 141 21.62 9.15 6.75
CA GLY A 141 22.61 9.16 7.84
C GLY A 141 22.75 7.81 8.57
N HIS A 142 21.75 6.95 8.49
CA HIS A 142 21.72 5.61 9.10
C HIS A 142 22.05 4.48 8.11
N ARG A 143 22.37 4.78 6.84
CA ARG A 143 22.47 3.79 5.77
C ARG A 143 23.39 2.61 6.03
N HIS A 144 24.44 2.82 6.86
CA HIS A 144 25.41 1.78 7.25
C HIS A 144 25.11 1.13 8.61
N ALA A 145 24.14 1.66 9.36
CA ALA A 145 23.73 1.08 10.63
C ALA A 145 22.90 -0.19 10.44
N PRO A 146 22.97 -1.17 11.34
CA PRO A 146 22.07 -2.30 11.37
C PRO A 146 20.61 -1.85 11.58
N ALA A 147 19.67 -2.41 10.81
CA ALA A 147 18.28 -1.98 10.88
C ALA A 147 17.62 -2.24 12.25
N LYS A 148 18.15 -3.15 13.07
CA LYS A 148 17.69 -3.39 14.44
C LYS A 148 17.89 -2.20 15.39
N GLU A 149 18.76 -1.25 15.06
CA GLU A 149 19.03 -0.05 15.85
C GLU A 149 18.03 1.07 15.59
N LEU A 150 17.20 0.93 14.56
CA LEU A 150 16.16 1.90 14.24
C LEU A 150 15.01 1.85 15.24
N SER A 151 14.48 3.02 15.59
CA SER A 151 13.21 3.11 16.29
C SER A 151 12.05 2.53 15.45
N GLY A 152 10.91 2.25 16.09
CA GLY A 152 9.73 1.73 15.38
C GLY A 152 9.28 2.64 14.22
N GLY A 153 9.28 3.96 14.42
CA GLY A 153 8.95 4.93 13.37
C GLY A 153 9.98 4.94 12.23
N GLN A 154 11.28 4.90 12.55
CA GLN A 154 12.34 4.76 11.54
C GLN A 154 12.25 3.43 10.80
N GLY A 155 11.86 2.34 11.48
CA GLY A 155 11.58 1.05 10.86
C GLY A 155 10.43 1.14 9.83
N MET A 156 9.38 1.94 10.11
CA MET A 156 8.31 2.20 9.15
C MET A 156 8.84 2.97 7.92
N LEU A 157 9.64 4.01 8.12
CA LEU A 157 10.28 4.74 7.02
C LEU A 157 11.17 3.82 6.16
N LEU A 158 11.95 2.95 6.78
CA LEU A 158 12.77 1.95 6.08
C LEU A 158 11.89 0.99 5.26
N GLN A 159 10.78 0.51 5.83
CA GLN A 159 9.84 -0.36 5.12
C GLN A 159 9.23 0.33 3.91
N ILE A 160 8.91 1.63 4.02
CA ILE A 160 8.40 2.45 2.89
C ILE A 160 9.48 2.61 1.83
N ALA A 161 10.70 3.00 2.19
CA ALA A 161 11.81 3.14 1.23
C ALA A 161 12.07 1.83 0.48
N ARG A 162 12.08 0.69 1.20
CA ARG A 162 12.21 -0.64 0.59
C ARG A 162 11.08 -0.94 -0.38
N GLY A 163 9.83 -0.64 -0.02
CA GLY A 163 8.68 -0.85 -0.91
C GLY A 163 8.80 -0.04 -2.19
N LEU A 164 9.27 1.20 -2.11
CA LEU A 164 9.47 2.10 -3.26
C LEU A 164 10.63 1.67 -4.17
N MET A 165 11.46 0.71 -3.76
CA MET A 165 12.48 0.12 -4.64
C MET A 165 11.92 -0.88 -5.66
N VAL A 166 10.70 -1.40 -5.44
CA VAL A 166 10.02 -2.28 -6.41
C VAL A 166 9.93 -1.58 -7.77
N HIS A 167 10.26 -2.31 -8.84
CA HIS A 167 10.24 -1.76 -10.19
C HIS A 167 9.60 -2.76 -11.19
N PRO A 168 8.67 -2.29 -12.06
CA PRO A 168 8.06 -0.95 -12.05
C PRO A 168 7.20 -0.75 -10.79
N MET A 169 7.18 0.45 -10.21
CA MET A 169 6.33 0.75 -9.06
C MET A 169 4.98 1.31 -9.54
N ARG A 170 3.87 0.61 -9.27
CA ARG A 170 2.52 0.99 -9.72
C ARG A 170 1.57 1.27 -8.57
N LEU A 171 1.52 0.35 -7.59
CA LEU A 171 0.57 0.39 -6.48
C LEU A 171 1.29 0.12 -5.16
N PHE A 172 1.10 1.01 -4.20
CA PHE A 172 1.60 0.82 -2.85
C PHE A 172 0.42 0.66 -1.86
N LEU A 173 0.32 -0.51 -1.27
CA LEU A 173 -0.66 -0.85 -0.24
C LEU A 173 -0.05 -0.54 1.13
N MET A 174 -0.66 0.38 1.88
CA MET A 174 -0.15 0.81 3.19
C MET A 174 -1.18 0.47 4.27
N ASP A 175 -0.80 -0.38 5.22
CA ASP A 175 -1.66 -0.81 6.32
C ASP A 175 -1.21 -0.13 7.61
N GLU A 176 -1.99 0.85 8.08
CA GLU A 176 -1.78 1.68 9.27
C GLU A 176 -0.37 2.32 9.37
N PRO A 177 0.12 3.01 8.31
CA PRO A 177 1.49 3.52 8.27
C PRO A 177 1.76 4.65 9.28
N PHE A 178 0.72 5.23 9.88
CA PHE A 178 0.80 6.35 10.82
C PHE A 178 0.64 5.93 12.27
N ALA A 179 0.26 4.67 12.54
CA ALA A 179 -0.06 4.19 13.87
C ALA A 179 1.19 4.17 14.78
N GLY A 180 1.09 4.83 15.93
CA GLY A 180 2.14 4.81 16.96
C GLY A 180 3.45 5.50 16.57
N VAL A 181 3.47 6.30 15.48
CA VAL A 181 4.69 7.03 15.10
C VAL A 181 4.63 8.50 15.54
N HIS A 182 5.81 9.07 15.80
CA HIS A 182 5.95 10.47 16.19
C HIS A 182 5.43 11.42 15.06
N PRO A 183 4.88 12.60 15.40
CA PRO A 183 4.38 13.55 14.39
C PRO A 183 5.37 13.88 13.26
N THR A 184 6.64 14.10 13.57
CA THR A 184 7.70 14.35 12.55
C THR A 184 7.83 13.19 11.57
N ILE A 185 7.71 11.94 12.03
CA ILE A 185 7.75 10.75 11.17
C ILE A 185 6.50 10.70 10.29
N LYS A 186 5.32 11.06 10.83
CA LYS A 186 4.07 11.15 10.04
C LYS A 186 4.21 12.15 8.90
N ASP A 187 4.78 13.32 9.17
CA ASP A 187 5.01 14.34 8.14
C ASP A 187 5.97 13.82 7.06
N THR A 188 7.06 13.16 7.44
CA THR A 188 7.98 12.52 6.47
C THR A 188 7.28 11.47 5.62
N ILE A 189 6.42 10.61 6.22
CA ILE A 189 5.62 9.62 5.48
C ILE A 189 4.68 10.32 4.49
N MET A 190 3.96 11.36 4.92
CA MET A 190 3.04 12.10 4.06
C MET A 190 3.75 12.77 2.89
N GLU A 191 4.88 13.44 3.15
CA GLU A 191 5.70 14.07 2.12
C GLU A 191 6.22 13.04 1.11
N THR A 192 6.67 11.88 1.60
CA THR A 192 7.12 10.76 0.75
C THR A 192 5.99 10.30 -0.17
N ILE A 193 4.79 10.05 0.36
CA ILE A 193 3.62 9.64 -0.42
C ILE A 193 3.29 10.68 -1.49
N LEU A 194 3.16 11.95 -1.11
CA LEU A 194 2.81 13.04 -2.03
C LEU A 194 3.88 13.25 -3.11
N ARG A 195 5.15 13.16 -2.75
CA ARG A 195 6.26 13.30 -3.70
C ARG A 195 6.27 12.16 -4.71
N MET A 196 6.22 10.90 -4.25
CA MET A 196 6.23 9.74 -5.13
C MET A 196 4.99 9.68 -6.04
N ASN A 197 3.82 10.08 -5.52
CA ASN A 197 2.62 10.21 -6.34
C ASN A 197 2.79 11.25 -7.44
N ARG A 198 3.31 12.46 -7.12
CA ARG A 198 3.47 13.55 -8.08
C ARG A 198 4.59 13.32 -9.10
N THR A 199 5.72 12.75 -8.67
CA THR A 199 6.92 12.64 -9.53
C THR A 199 7.02 11.32 -10.29
N GLU A 200 6.47 10.24 -9.74
CA GLU A 200 6.55 8.90 -10.33
C GLU A 200 5.16 8.29 -10.64
N GLY A 201 4.08 9.02 -10.36
CA GLY A 201 2.71 8.55 -10.63
C GLY A 201 2.28 7.34 -9.79
N VAL A 202 2.95 7.08 -8.66
CA VAL A 202 2.64 5.93 -7.81
C VAL A 202 1.23 6.06 -7.25
N THR A 203 0.45 4.99 -7.39
CA THR A 203 -0.90 4.87 -6.79
C THR A 203 -0.77 4.35 -5.36
N PHE A 204 -1.55 4.90 -4.45
CA PHE A 204 -1.55 4.47 -3.04
C PHE A 204 -2.94 4.04 -2.60
N LEU A 205 -3.02 2.90 -1.89
CA LEU A 205 -4.16 2.52 -1.06
C LEU A 205 -3.70 2.53 0.39
N ILE A 206 -4.28 3.43 1.20
CA ILE A 206 -3.85 3.66 2.58
C ILE A 206 -4.99 3.27 3.51
N VAL A 207 -4.78 2.23 4.29
CA VAL A 207 -5.64 1.87 5.42
C VAL A 207 -5.18 2.67 6.63
N SER A 208 -6.06 3.45 7.23
CA SER A 208 -5.78 4.12 8.50
C SER A 208 -7.06 4.53 9.21
N HIS A 209 -7.00 4.63 10.53
CA HIS A 209 -8.04 5.22 11.37
C HIS A 209 -7.74 6.70 11.71
N GLU A 210 -6.59 7.24 11.27
CA GLU A 210 -6.22 8.65 11.47
C GLU A 210 -6.86 9.56 10.42
N MET A 211 -8.12 9.93 10.62
CA MET A 211 -8.94 10.69 9.66
C MET A 211 -8.32 12.03 9.26
N ALA A 212 -7.68 12.74 10.22
CA ALA A 212 -7.04 14.03 9.95
C ALA A 212 -5.89 13.90 8.95
N THR A 213 -5.08 12.84 9.06
CA THR A 213 -3.97 12.55 8.16
C THR A 213 -4.48 12.14 6.77
N LEU A 214 -5.46 11.23 6.72
CA LEU A 214 -6.06 10.80 5.45
C LEU A 214 -6.73 11.96 4.69
N ARG A 215 -7.41 12.88 5.39
CA ARG A 215 -8.04 14.06 4.77
C ARG A 215 -7.02 14.96 4.05
N ARG A 216 -5.77 15.02 4.53
CA ARG A 216 -4.68 15.78 3.91
C ARG A 216 -4.10 15.07 2.67
N LEU A 217 -4.16 13.75 2.63
CA LEU A 217 -3.55 12.91 1.58
C LEU A 217 -4.52 12.50 0.49
N CYS A 218 -5.73 12.08 0.88
CA CYS A 218 -6.66 11.40 0.00
C CYS A 218 -7.79 12.34 -0.43
N ARG A 219 -8.03 12.43 -1.75
CA ARG A 219 -9.22 13.12 -2.27
C ARG A 219 -10.47 12.27 -2.16
N ARG A 220 -10.32 10.96 -2.17
CA ARG A 220 -11.43 10.00 -2.07
C ARG A 220 -11.10 8.93 -1.03
N VAL A 221 -12.13 8.48 -0.34
CA VAL A 221 -12.08 7.36 0.60
C VAL A 221 -13.14 6.33 0.27
N SER A 222 -12.82 5.08 0.57
CA SER A 222 -13.74 3.95 0.52
C SER A 222 -14.01 3.51 1.96
N VAL A 223 -15.26 3.34 2.34
CA VAL A 223 -15.67 2.98 3.71
C VAL A 223 -16.11 1.53 3.74
N MET A 224 -15.47 0.73 4.58
CA MET A 224 -15.84 -0.67 4.80
C MET A 224 -16.57 -0.84 6.14
N HIS A 225 -17.61 -1.67 6.14
CA HIS A 225 -18.30 -2.15 7.32
C HIS A 225 -18.70 -3.62 7.11
N GLU A 226 -18.46 -4.48 8.10
CA GLU A 226 -18.80 -5.92 8.06
C GLU A 226 -18.40 -6.63 6.75
N GLY A 227 -17.19 -6.34 6.27
CA GLY A 227 -16.65 -6.95 5.05
C GLY A 227 -17.12 -6.31 3.73
N LYS A 228 -18.04 -5.35 3.76
CA LYS A 228 -18.63 -4.71 2.58
C LYS A 228 -18.15 -3.28 2.39
N LEU A 229 -18.14 -2.82 1.15
CA LEU A 229 -18.02 -1.40 0.82
C LEU A 229 -19.39 -0.75 0.98
N ILE A 230 -19.54 0.19 1.93
CA ILE A 230 -20.80 0.84 2.23
C ILE A 230 -20.91 2.27 1.68
N ALA A 231 -19.77 2.92 1.42
CA ALA A 231 -19.74 4.25 0.81
C ALA A 231 -18.38 4.50 0.14
N GLU A 232 -18.36 5.36 -0.87
CA GLU A 232 -17.15 5.85 -1.53
C GLU A 232 -17.36 7.27 -2.01
N GLY A 233 -16.40 8.16 -1.75
CA GLY A 233 -16.48 9.57 -2.14
C GLY A 233 -15.39 10.42 -1.49
N SER A 234 -15.56 11.75 -1.51
CA SER A 234 -14.79 12.67 -0.70
C SER A 234 -15.09 12.45 0.81
N PHE A 235 -14.24 13.00 1.68
CA PHE A 235 -14.51 12.94 3.12
C PHE A 235 -15.85 13.57 3.51
N GLU A 236 -16.27 14.62 2.82
CA GLU A 236 -17.52 15.32 3.08
C GLU A 236 -18.73 14.49 2.67
N GLU A 237 -18.66 13.84 1.49
CA GLU A 237 -19.71 12.95 1.00
C GLU A 237 -19.90 11.74 1.93
N VAL A 238 -18.81 11.07 2.33
CA VAL A 238 -18.89 9.88 3.19
C VAL A 238 -19.28 10.24 4.63
N ALA A 239 -18.89 11.41 5.16
CA ALA A 239 -19.25 11.84 6.50
C ALA A 239 -20.75 12.09 6.66
N ASN A 240 -21.46 12.42 5.58
CA ASN A 240 -22.89 12.64 5.56
C ASN A 240 -23.70 11.40 5.11
N HIS A 241 -23.02 10.30 4.81
CA HIS A 241 -23.68 9.09 4.33
C HIS A 241 -24.34 8.31 5.49
N ALA A 242 -25.64 8.01 5.38
CA ALA A 242 -26.41 7.41 6.46
C ALA A 242 -25.80 6.10 6.99
N LEU A 243 -25.41 5.17 6.10
CA LEU A 243 -24.77 3.92 6.50
C LEU A 243 -23.41 4.10 7.18
N VAL A 244 -22.68 5.16 6.87
CA VAL A 244 -21.39 5.47 7.53
C VAL A 244 -21.64 5.96 8.94
N LEU A 245 -22.61 6.86 9.12
CA LEU A 245 -23.01 7.33 10.45
C LEU A 245 -23.50 6.18 11.34
N GLU A 246 -24.31 5.27 10.80
CA GLU A 246 -24.76 4.07 11.49
C GLU A 246 -23.58 3.17 11.89
N ALA A 247 -22.67 2.88 10.98
CA ALA A 247 -21.50 2.01 11.20
C ALA A 247 -20.56 2.54 12.29
N TYR A 248 -20.42 3.86 12.42
CA TYR A 248 -19.53 4.48 13.40
C TYR A 248 -20.20 4.83 14.72
N LEU A 249 -21.51 5.09 14.73
CA LEU A 249 -22.27 5.45 15.92
C LEU A 249 -22.94 4.26 16.61
N GLY A 250 -22.96 3.09 15.97
CA GLY A 250 -23.52 1.86 16.54
C GLY A 250 -25.04 1.91 16.73
N ARG A 251 -25.74 2.58 15.84
CA ARG A 251 -27.22 2.65 15.85
C ARG A 251 -27.79 1.85 14.70
#